data_e5a888fe986e5cd5e0313e75b96f309d
#
_entry.id   e5a888fe986e5cd5e0313e75b96f309d
#
_cell.length_a   1.000
_cell.length_b   1.000
_cell.length_c   1.000
_cell.angle_alpha   90.00
_cell.angle_beta   90.00
_cell.angle_gamma   90.00
#
_symmetry.space_group_name_H-M   'P 1'
#
loop_
_entity.id
_entity.type
_entity.pdbx_description
1 polymer ?
#
loop_
_entity_poly.entity_id
_entity_poly.type
_entity_poly.pdbx_seq_one_letter_code
_entity_poly.pdbx_strand_id
1 'polypeptide(L)'
;PKTLPSTIRRLVYVHQSHLQIEIFSFFGGFFDVVVSRVDNFEKRQRVFDFIKQSYLLTSRWLAATVREVEGMDEKTAQKVDFYTRHFIDALSPSNFVLSNPEVLRTTIETKGENLVQGLDNMIADLDRGDGRLAITMTDRDAFKIGENIAVTPGKVVFQNELMQLIQYAPTTQKVQRRPLLIVTPWINKYYILDLSPKNSFVQWALDQGHTLFIVSWVNPGEKLSHKSFEDYMFEGPLAALDAIEKATGEREVNVIGYCIGGTLMAATLAYMAATGDDRVKSTSLLATMIDLRDVGEVSVFVNEDQLQRIKDHV
;
A
#
# COMPACT_ATOMS: atom_id res chain seq x y z
N PRO A 1 11.98 12.29 -26.12
CA PRO A 1 10.65 12.83 -25.86
C PRO A 1 9.83 12.68 -27.14
N LYS A 2 9.00 11.62 -27.19
CA LYS A 2 8.06 11.42 -28.31
C LYS A 2 6.86 12.31 -28.02
N THR A 3 6.72 13.36 -28.82
CA THR A 3 5.58 14.28 -28.80
C THR A 3 4.31 13.53 -29.16
N LEU A 4 3.26 13.73 -28.37
CA LEU A 4 1.90 13.28 -28.69
C LEU A 4 1.54 13.56 -30.15
N PRO A 5 0.85 12.64 -30.85
CA PRO A 5 0.40 12.87 -32.22
C PRO A 5 -0.34 14.18 -32.34
N SER A 6 -0.05 14.94 -33.39
CA SER A 6 -0.57 16.29 -33.62
C SER A 6 -2.11 16.38 -33.61
N THR A 7 -2.77 15.28 -33.85
CA THR A 7 -4.25 15.13 -33.84
C THR A 7 -4.81 15.22 -32.41
N ILE A 8 -4.11 14.64 -31.40
CA ILE A 8 -4.55 14.68 -30.01
C ILE A 8 -4.26 16.07 -29.42
N ARG A 9 -3.13 16.70 -29.75
CA ARG A 9 -2.83 18.09 -29.37
C ARG A 9 -3.87 19.09 -29.89
N ARG A 10 -4.34 18.92 -31.11
CA ARG A 10 -5.39 19.80 -31.66
C ARG A 10 -6.75 19.59 -31.01
N LEU A 11 -7.11 18.37 -30.65
CA LEU A 11 -8.35 18.09 -29.91
C LEU A 11 -8.32 18.68 -28.48
N VAL A 12 -7.20 18.62 -27.79
CA VAL A 12 -7.06 19.16 -26.43
C VAL A 12 -6.99 20.67 -26.43
N TYR A 13 -6.29 21.31 -27.39
CA TYR A 13 -6.10 22.78 -27.42
C TYR A 13 -7.28 23.55 -28.00
N VAL A 14 -8.03 23.00 -28.95
CA VAL A 14 -9.22 23.68 -29.53
C VAL A 14 -10.46 23.51 -28.65
N HIS A 15 -10.46 22.49 -27.75
CA HIS A 15 -11.62 22.23 -26.91
C HIS A 15 -11.54 22.83 -25.50
N GLN A 16 -10.38 23.33 -25.03
CA GLN A 16 -10.30 23.83 -23.65
C GLN A 16 -11.24 25.00 -23.38
N SER A 17 -11.43 25.92 -24.32
CA SER A 17 -12.39 27.02 -24.16
C SER A 17 -13.85 26.63 -24.46
N HIS A 18 -14.08 25.74 -25.42
CA HIS A 18 -15.43 25.26 -25.75
C HIS A 18 -15.92 24.17 -24.79
N LEU A 19 -15.03 23.25 -24.35
CA LEU A 19 -15.39 22.20 -23.37
C LEU A 19 -15.73 22.82 -22.00
N GLN A 20 -15.00 23.85 -21.58
CA GLN A 20 -15.37 24.57 -20.37
C GLN A 20 -16.75 25.24 -20.50
N ILE A 21 -17.06 25.84 -21.63
CA ILE A 21 -18.36 26.53 -21.86
C ILE A 21 -19.48 25.47 -22.01
N GLU A 22 -19.28 24.37 -22.70
CA GLU A 22 -20.30 23.33 -22.83
C GLU A 22 -20.50 22.51 -21.55
N ILE A 23 -19.46 22.19 -20.80
CA ILE A 23 -19.55 21.58 -19.47
C ILE A 23 -20.27 22.54 -18.52
N PHE A 24 -19.93 23.84 -18.49
CA PHE A 24 -20.65 24.83 -17.72
C PHE A 24 -22.11 25.00 -18.14
N SER A 25 -22.40 24.96 -19.45
CA SER A 25 -23.77 25.05 -19.94
C SER A 25 -24.58 23.78 -19.65
N PHE A 26 -23.97 22.61 -19.78
CA PHE A 26 -24.63 21.31 -19.45
C PHE A 26 -24.85 21.18 -17.95
N PHE A 27 -23.85 21.46 -17.14
CA PHE A 27 -23.97 21.44 -15.68
C PHE A 27 -24.81 22.64 -15.16
N GLY A 28 -24.74 23.82 -15.77
CA GLY A 28 -25.59 24.94 -15.42
C GLY A 28 -27.06 24.65 -15.63
N GLY A 29 -27.45 24.11 -16.79
CA GLY A 29 -28.83 23.70 -17.08
C GLY A 29 -29.31 22.55 -16.20
N PHE A 30 -28.45 21.58 -15.88
CA PHE A 30 -28.74 20.50 -14.94
C PHE A 30 -28.80 21.01 -13.49
N PHE A 31 -27.91 21.94 -13.12
CA PHE A 31 -27.92 22.60 -11.82
C PHE A 31 -29.19 23.39 -11.59
N ASP A 32 -29.64 24.16 -12.56
CA ASP A 32 -30.91 24.90 -12.47
C ASP A 32 -32.10 23.95 -12.32
N VAL A 33 -32.10 22.79 -12.97
CA VAL A 33 -33.17 21.80 -12.86
C VAL A 33 -33.13 21.05 -11.52
N VAL A 34 -31.94 20.68 -11.01
CA VAL A 34 -31.81 19.94 -9.74
C VAL A 34 -31.85 20.86 -8.53
N VAL A 35 -31.27 22.06 -8.62
CA VAL A 35 -31.21 23.02 -7.52
C VAL A 35 -32.49 23.84 -7.40
N SER A 36 -33.07 24.32 -8.53
CA SER A 36 -34.28 25.15 -8.51
C SER A 36 -35.58 24.37 -8.21
N ARG A 37 -35.62 23.06 -8.49
CA ARG A 37 -36.79 22.24 -8.20
C ARG A 37 -36.84 21.65 -6.79
N VAL A 38 -35.77 21.75 -6.00
CA VAL A 38 -35.70 21.21 -4.63
C VAL A 38 -35.37 22.31 -3.63
N ASP A 39 -36.28 23.26 -3.49
CA ASP A 39 -36.18 24.39 -2.55
C ASP A 39 -36.22 24.03 -1.07
N ASN A 40 -36.33 22.72 -0.73
CA ASN A 40 -36.45 22.28 0.65
C ASN A 40 -35.37 21.26 0.97
N PHE A 41 -34.53 21.55 1.98
CA PHE A 41 -33.49 20.66 2.50
C PHE A 41 -34.02 19.26 2.81
N GLU A 42 -35.22 19.15 3.41
CA GLU A 42 -35.86 17.87 3.71
C GLU A 42 -36.18 17.03 2.46
N LYS A 43 -36.59 17.66 1.36
CA LYS A 43 -36.85 16.95 0.10
C LYS A 43 -35.56 16.41 -0.53
N ARG A 44 -34.45 17.17 -0.45
CA ARG A 44 -33.14 16.70 -0.91
C ARG A 44 -32.70 15.49 -0.13
N GLN A 45 -32.82 15.54 1.20
CA GLN A 45 -32.44 14.45 2.08
C GLN A 45 -33.24 13.17 1.75
N ARG A 46 -34.56 13.28 1.50
CA ARG A 46 -35.42 12.15 1.10
C ARG A 46 -34.97 11.50 -0.22
N VAL A 47 -34.54 12.29 -1.21
CA VAL A 47 -34.03 11.76 -2.49
C VAL A 47 -32.75 10.95 -2.27
N PHE A 48 -31.79 11.47 -1.51
CA PHE A 48 -30.56 10.75 -1.20
C PHE A 48 -30.81 9.52 -0.33
N ASP A 49 -31.73 9.61 0.62
CA ASP A 49 -32.15 8.45 1.43
C ASP A 49 -32.80 7.37 0.56
N PHE A 50 -33.63 7.75 -0.42
CA PHE A 50 -34.20 6.81 -1.37
C PHE A 50 -33.11 6.14 -2.24
N ILE A 51 -32.18 6.89 -2.80
CA ILE A 51 -31.05 6.36 -3.58
C ILE A 51 -30.23 5.40 -2.73
N LYS A 52 -29.88 5.80 -1.50
CA LYS A 52 -29.14 4.98 -0.54
C LYS A 52 -29.88 3.68 -0.23
N GLN A 53 -31.16 3.76 0.12
CA GLN A 53 -31.94 2.56 0.48
C GLN A 53 -32.13 1.62 -0.72
N SER A 54 -32.37 2.17 -1.92
CA SER A 54 -32.47 1.39 -3.15
C SER A 54 -31.16 0.65 -3.43
N TYR A 55 -30.01 1.34 -3.34
CA TYR A 55 -28.70 0.74 -3.49
C TYR A 55 -28.46 -0.38 -2.46
N LEU A 56 -28.74 -0.13 -1.17
CA LEU A 56 -28.52 -1.12 -0.12
C LEU A 56 -29.41 -2.37 -0.28
N LEU A 57 -30.66 -2.19 -0.71
CA LEU A 57 -31.58 -3.30 -0.96
C LEU A 57 -31.12 -4.12 -2.18
N THR A 58 -30.77 -3.45 -3.29
CA THR A 58 -30.28 -4.11 -4.51
C THR A 58 -28.96 -4.83 -4.25
N SER A 59 -28.06 -4.22 -3.49
CA SER A 59 -26.77 -4.80 -3.11
C SER A 59 -26.94 -6.09 -2.29
N ARG A 60 -27.83 -6.07 -1.30
CA ARG A 60 -28.14 -7.26 -0.49
C ARG A 60 -28.77 -8.36 -1.33
N TRP A 61 -29.73 -8.01 -2.18
CA TRP A 61 -30.35 -8.97 -3.07
C TRP A 61 -29.35 -9.61 -4.01
N LEU A 62 -28.51 -8.82 -4.68
CA LEU A 62 -27.48 -9.31 -5.61
C LEU A 62 -26.48 -10.23 -4.89
N ALA A 63 -25.97 -9.82 -3.73
CA ALA A 63 -25.04 -10.63 -2.95
C ALA A 63 -25.67 -11.95 -2.48
N ALA A 64 -26.95 -11.94 -2.05
CA ALA A 64 -27.68 -13.16 -1.68
C ALA A 64 -27.88 -14.09 -2.88
N THR A 65 -28.33 -13.55 -4.02
CA THR A 65 -28.56 -14.33 -5.25
C THR A 65 -27.32 -15.06 -5.70
N VAL A 66 -26.16 -14.41 -5.63
CA VAL A 66 -24.87 -15.00 -6.04
C VAL A 66 -24.43 -16.12 -5.09
N ARG A 67 -24.67 -15.97 -3.80
CA ARG A 67 -24.29 -16.96 -2.78
C ARG A 67 -25.20 -18.21 -2.80
N GLU A 68 -26.43 -18.07 -3.30
CA GLU A 68 -27.40 -19.16 -3.38
C GLU A 68 -27.28 -19.99 -4.68
N VAL A 69 -26.30 -19.68 -5.58
CA VAL A 69 -26.10 -20.45 -6.82
C VAL A 69 -25.52 -21.82 -6.47
N GLU A 70 -26.30 -22.86 -6.75
CA GLU A 70 -25.87 -24.24 -6.56
C GLU A 70 -24.91 -24.73 -7.65
N GLY A 71 -24.06 -25.72 -7.33
CA GLY A 71 -23.19 -26.39 -8.30
C GLY A 71 -21.83 -25.70 -8.54
N MET A 72 -21.53 -24.61 -7.86
CA MET A 72 -20.18 -24.02 -7.86
C MET A 72 -19.28 -24.74 -6.86
N ASP A 73 -18.03 -24.99 -7.25
CA ASP A 73 -17.00 -25.36 -6.29
C ASP A 73 -16.66 -24.19 -5.37
N GLU A 74 -16.12 -24.50 -4.19
CA GLU A 74 -15.84 -23.50 -3.14
C GLU A 74 -14.95 -22.35 -3.64
N LYS A 75 -13.91 -22.65 -4.42
CA LYS A 75 -12.96 -21.64 -4.94
C LYS A 75 -13.62 -20.70 -5.95
N THR A 76 -14.49 -21.25 -6.81
CA THR A 76 -15.29 -20.45 -7.74
C THR A 76 -16.30 -19.60 -6.99
N ALA A 77 -16.99 -20.15 -5.98
CA ALA A 77 -17.94 -19.40 -5.15
C ALA A 77 -17.26 -18.22 -4.44
N GLN A 78 -16.08 -18.42 -3.87
CA GLN A 78 -15.29 -17.33 -3.26
C GLN A 78 -14.92 -16.23 -4.25
N LYS A 79 -14.49 -16.60 -5.47
CA LYS A 79 -14.18 -15.63 -6.53
C LYS A 79 -15.40 -14.82 -6.95
N VAL A 80 -16.52 -15.48 -7.18
CA VAL A 80 -17.77 -14.84 -7.61
C VAL A 80 -18.27 -13.89 -6.51
N ASP A 81 -18.26 -14.31 -5.21
CA ASP A 81 -18.62 -13.44 -4.09
C ASP A 81 -17.70 -12.23 -3.99
N PHE A 82 -16.38 -12.43 -4.11
CA PHE A 82 -15.38 -11.35 -4.06
C PHE A 82 -15.62 -10.30 -5.16
N TYR A 83 -15.70 -10.73 -6.44
CA TYR A 83 -15.89 -9.80 -7.53
C TYR A 83 -17.29 -9.15 -7.52
N THR A 84 -18.32 -9.87 -7.05
CA THR A 84 -19.66 -9.30 -6.88
C THR A 84 -19.67 -8.18 -5.84
N ARG A 85 -19.00 -8.37 -4.71
CA ARG A 85 -18.86 -7.31 -3.69
C ARG A 85 -18.14 -6.09 -4.26
N HIS A 86 -17.01 -6.28 -4.95
CA HIS A 86 -16.28 -5.16 -5.57
C HIS A 86 -17.09 -4.46 -6.67
N PHE A 87 -17.88 -5.20 -7.45
CA PHE A 87 -18.80 -4.61 -8.43
C PHE A 87 -19.90 -3.78 -7.74
N ILE A 88 -20.49 -4.30 -6.68
CA ILE A 88 -21.45 -3.57 -5.86
C ILE A 88 -20.83 -2.28 -5.31
N ASP A 89 -19.63 -2.37 -4.73
CA ASP A 89 -18.95 -1.21 -4.13
C ASP A 89 -18.60 -0.15 -5.20
N ALA A 90 -18.19 -0.58 -6.39
CA ALA A 90 -17.95 0.32 -7.51
C ALA A 90 -19.19 1.10 -7.95
N LEU A 91 -20.38 0.49 -7.82
CA LEU A 91 -21.67 1.12 -8.13
C LEU A 91 -22.26 1.92 -6.96
N SER A 92 -21.52 2.07 -5.86
CA SER A 92 -22.00 2.87 -4.72
C SER A 92 -22.35 4.29 -5.16
N PRO A 93 -23.53 4.81 -4.77
CA PRO A 93 -23.93 6.19 -5.07
C PRO A 93 -22.92 7.25 -4.62
N SER A 94 -22.10 6.96 -3.61
CA SER A 94 -21.03 7.83 -3.14
C SER A 94 -19.89 8.03 -4.15
N ASN A 95 -19.77 7.16 -5.16
CA ASN A 95 -18.73 7.25 -6.19
C ASN A 95 -19.10 8.17 -7.36
N PHE A 96 -20.34 8.66 -7.40
CA PHE A 96 -20.82 9.44 -8.53
C PHE A 96 -21.21 10.86 -8.10
N VAL A 97 -20.78 11.85 -8.87
CA VAL A 97 -21.01 13.29 -8.59
C VAL A 97 -22.48 13.60 -8.33
N LEU A 98 -23.40 13.02 -9.12
CA LEU A 98 -24.83 13.34 -9.07
C LEU A 98 -25.59 12.66 -7.92
N SER A 99 -25.05 11.63 -7.34
CA SER A 99 -25.67 10.86 -6.26
C SER A 99 -24.92 10.94 -4.93
N ASN A 100 -23.75 11.60 -4.91
CA ASN A 100 -23.02 11.89 -3.68
C ASN A 100 -23.43 13.28 -3.12
N PRO A 101 -24.15 13.34 -2.00
CA PRO A 101 -24.63 14.60 -1.43
C PRO A 101 -23.50 15.54 -1.01
N GLU A 102 -22.35 15.00 -0.59
CA GLU A 102 -21.19 15.80 -0.19
C GLU A 102 -20.55 16.48 -1.39
N VAL A 103 -20.35 15.73 -2.48
CA VAL A 103 -19.83 16.31 -3.73
C VAL A 103 -20.76 17.38 -4.27
N LEU A 104 -22.07 17.12 -4.27
CA LEU A 104 -23.06 18.13 -4.73
C LEU A 104 -23.04 19.38 -3.84
N ARG A 105 -22.96 19.23 -2.53
CA ARG A 105 -22.84 20.34 -1.59
C ARG A 105 -21.59 21.19 -1.91
N THR A 106 -20.44 20.54 -2.00
CA THR A 106 -19.17 21.20 -2.34
C THR A 106 -19.25 21.89 -3.70
N THR A 107 -19.87 21.25 -4.70
CA THR A 107 -20.01 21.83 -6.04
C THR A 107 -20.87 23.09 -6.03
N ILE A 108 -21.91 23.13 -5.20
CA ILE A 108 -22.73 24.35 -5.03
C ILE A 108 -21.94 25.44 -4.31
N GLU A 109 -21.26 25.11 -3.21
CA GLU A 109 -20.48 26.05 -2.41
C GLU A 109 -19.32 26.66 -3.22
N THR A 110 -18.63 25.85 -4.04
CA THR A 110 -17.50 26.27 -4.88
C THR A 110 -17.92 26.75 -6.28
N LYS A 111 -19.22 26.81 -6.57
CA LYS A 111 -19.76 27.15 -7.91
C LYS A 111 -19.16 26.31 -9.05
N GLY A 112 -18.86 25.04 -8.76
CA GLY A 112 -18.32 24.09 -9.73
C GLY A 112 -16.79 24.02 -9.81
N GLU A 113 -16.04 24.85 -9.08
CA GLU A 113 -14.57 24.86 -9.12
C GLU A 113 -13.97 23.51 -8.74
N ASN A 114 -14.56 22.77 -7.79
CA ASN A 114 -14.12 21.42 -7.41
C ASN A 114 -14.15 20.43 -8.58
N LEU A 115 -15.11 20.55 -9.50
CA LEU A 115 -15.21 19.67 -10.68
C LEU A 115 -14.14 20.03 -11.73
N VAL A 116 -13.88 21.32 -11.92
CA VAL A 116 -12.80 21.81 -12.80
C VAL A 116 -11.45 21.33 -12.26
N GLN A 117 -11.20 21.51 -10.96
CA GLN A 117 -9.98 21.04 -10.32
C GLN A 117 -9.81 19.52 -10.42
N GLY A 118 -10.90 18.77 -10.29
CA GLY A 118 -10.88 17.30 -10.47
C GLY A 118 -10.49 16.90 -11.89
N LEU A 119 -10.99 17.63 -12.91
CA LEU A 119 -10.62 17.40 -14.31
C LEU A 119 -9.14 17.76 -14.56
N ASP A 120 -8.68 18.90 -14.05
CA ASP A 120 -7.29 19.32 -14.17
C ASP A 120 -6.34 18.30 -13.53
N ASN A 121 -6.68 17.77 -12.36
CA ASN A 121 -5.92 16.71 -11.70
C ASN A 121 -5.87 15.44 -12.56
N MET A 122 -7.00 15.03 -13.14
CA MET A 122 -7.06 13.84 -14.02
C MET A 122 -6.19 14.04 -15.27
N ILE A 123 -6.23 15.20 -15.90
CA ILE A 123 -5.39 15.52 -17.07
C ILE A 123 -3.91 15.49 -16.67
N ALA A 124 -3.54 16.10 -15.55
CA ALA A 124 -2.16 16.06 -15.05
C ALA A 124 -1.67 14.63 -14.74
N ASP A 125 -2.55 13.78 -14.22
CA ASP A 125 -2.23 12.37 -13.95
C ASP A 125 -2.05 11.56 -15.24
N LEU A 126 -2.84 11.83 -16.29
CA LEU A 126 -2.69 11.22 -17.61
C LEU A 126 -1.40 11.69 -18.32
N ASP A 127 -1.09 12.98 -18.24
CA ASP A 127 0.14 13.54 -18.80
C ASP A 127 1.39 12.94 -18.13
N ARG A 128 1.37 12.81 -16.80
CA ARG A 128 2.44 12.18 -16.02
C ARG A 128 2.62 10.70 -16.37
N GLY A 129 1.54 10.01 -16.63
CA GLY A 129 1.51 8.59 -16.95
C GLY A 129 1.75 8.26 -18.42
N ASP A 130 2.08 9.23 -19.29
CA ASP A 130 2.22 9.05 -20.73
C ASP A 130 0.96 8.39 -21.36
N GLY A 131 -0.21 8.91 -20.99
CA GLY A 131 -1.52 8.41 -21.39
C GLY A 131 -2.09 7.29 -20.50
N ARG A 132 -1.38 6.89 -19.46
CA ARG A 132 -1.90 6.02 -18.39
C ARG A 132 -2.22 6.84 -17.16
N LEU A 133 -3.23 6.45 -16.41
CA LEU A 133 -3.59 7.16 -15.18
C LEU A 133 -2.53 6.92 -14.09
N ALA A 134 -1.65 7.91 -13.88
CA ALA A 134 -0.63 7.90 -12.82
C ALA A 134 -1.06 8.85 -11.70
N ILE A 135 -1.92 8.37 -10.80
CA ILE A 135 -2.53 9.16 -9.73
C ILE A 135 -1.46 9.67 -8.78
N THR A 136 -1.50 10.99 -8.49
CA THR A 136 -0.68 11.62 -7.47
C THR A 136 -1.32 11.40 -6.10
N MET A 137 -0.73 10.53 -5.30
CA MET A 137 -1.19 10.25 -3.94
C MET A 137 -0.36 10.95 -2.88
N THR A 138 0.84 11.40 -3.22
CA THR A 138 1.82 11.97 -2.29
C THR A 138 2.64 13.03 -2.98
N ASP A 139 2.97 14.11 -2.27
CA ASP A 139 4.01 15.03 -2.68
C ASP A 139 5.37 14.31 -2.60
N ARG A 140 5.97 14.05 -3.76
CA ARG A 140 7.24 13.31 -3.87
C ARG A 140 8.44 14.07 -3.31
N ASP A 141 8.34 15.37 -3.20
CA ASP A 141 9.39 16.26 -2.71
C ASP A 141 9.27 16.54 -1.21
N ALA A 142 8.16 16.11 -0.57
CA ALA A 142 7.90 16.34 0.84
C ALA A 142 8.85 15.55 1.77
N PHE A 143 9.40 14.42 1.29
CA PHE A 143 10.19 13.51 2.13
C PHE A 143 11.59 13.35 1.60
N LYS A 144 12.58 13.57 2.50
CA LYS A 144 13.99 13.40 2.22
C LYS A 144 14.63 12.54 3.30
N ILE A 145 15.18 11.39 2.87
CA ILE A 145 15.83 10.42 3.76
C ILE A 145 17.04 11.08 4.42
N GLY A 146 17.12 10.98 5.75
CA GLY A 146 18.19 11.58 6.55
C GLY A 146 17.98 13.05 6.89
N GLU A 147 16.94 13.72 6.32
CA GLU A 147 16.59 15.11 6.67
C GLU A 147 15.30 15.19 7.48
N ASN A 148 14.22 14.58 7.00
CA ASN A 148 12.91 14.62 7.67
C ASN A 148 12.23 13.26 7.83
N ILE A 149 12.79 12.19 7.23
CA ILE A 149 12.49 10.79 7.53
C ILE A 149 13.78 10.02 7.71
N ALA A 150 13.75 8.90 8.44
CA ALA A 150 14.93 8.07 8.74
C ALA A 150 16.08 8.89 9.37
N VAL A 151 15.74 9.74 10.36
CA VAL A 151 16.69 10.69 10.95
C VAL A 151 17.42 10.14 12.18
N THR A 152 17.02 8.98 12.69
CA THR A 152 17.68 8.36 13.84
C THR A 152 19.11 7.99 13.47
N PRO A 153 20.12 8.47 14.23
CA PRO A 153 21.52 8.28 13.89
C PRO A 153 21.93 6.82 13.90
N GLY A 154 22.61 6.37 12.85
CA GLY A 154 23.12 5.01 12.72
C GLY A 154 24.25 4.91 11.70
N LYS A 155 24.84 3.73 11.62
CA LYS A 155 25.92 3.41 10.66
C LYS A 155 25.67 2.05 10.04
N VAL A 156 25.97 1.93 8.75
CA VAL A 156 26.04 0.62 8.09
C VAL A 156 27.30 -0.08 8.59
N VAL A 157 27.10 -1.23 9.23
CA VAL A 157 28.18 -2.05 9.83
C VAL A 157 28.51 -3.28 8.99
N PHE A 158 27.62 -3.66 8.08
CA PHE A 158 27.80 -4.76 7.14
C PHE A 158 26.99 -4.49 5.87
N GLN A 159 27.50 -4.98 4.72
CA GLN A 159 26.81 -4.92 3.44
C GLN A 159 27.16 -6.13 2.58
N ASN A 160 26.17 -6.64 1.86
CA ASN A 160 26.33 -7.61 0.76
C ASN A 160 25.44 -7.19 -0.44
N GLU A 161 25.21 -8.09 -1.40
CA GLU A 161 24.39 -7.78 -2.59
C GLU A 161 22.90 -7.55 -2.26
N LEU A 162 22.37 -8.20 -1.22
CA LEU A 162 20.94 -8.16 -0.87
C LEU A 162 20.60 -7.12 0.19
N MET A 163 21.53 -6.80 1.11
CA MET A 163 21.18 -5.93 2.22
C MET A 163 22.35 -5.13 2.78
N GLN A 164 22.01 -4.08 3.51
CA GLN A 164 22.85 -3.39 4.48
C GLN A 164 22.34 -3.66 5.88
N LEU A 165 23.23 -3.88 6.84
CA LEU A 165 22.90 -3.94 8.25
C LEU A 165 23.25 -2.61 8.90
N ILE A 166 22.24 -1.92 9.43
CA ILE A 166 22.40 -0.63 10.10
C ILE A 166 22.40 -0.88 11.61
N GLN A 167 23.43 -0.40 12.29
CA GLN A 167 23.49 -0.29 13.75
C GLN A 167 23.18 1.15 14.14
N TYR A 168 22.21 1.33 15.02
CA TYR A 168 21.84 2.67 15.53
C TYR A 168 22.68 3.09 16.73
N ALA A 169 22.90 4.39 16.84
CA ALA A 169 23.58 4.98 17.98
C ALA A 169 22.70 4.87 19.25
N PRO A 170 23.25 4.43 20.39
CA PRO A 170 22.49 4.35 21.62
C PRO A 170 22.07 5.74 22.13
N THR A 171 20.88 5.85 22.69
CA THR A 171 20.36 7.07 23.33
C THR A 171 20.51 7.04 24.86
N THR A 172 20.89 5.89 25.41
CA THR A 172 21.07 5.67 26.85
C THR A 172 22.53 5.42 27.20
N GLN A 173 22.93 5.75 28.44
CA GLN A 173 24.32 5.53 28.91
C GLN A 173 24.70 4.05 29.03
N LYS A 174 23.73 3.20 29.28
CA LYS A 174 23.89 1.74 29.37
C LYS A 174 22.89 1.08 28.46
N VAL A 175 23.33 0.06 27.74
CA VAL A 175 22.49 -0.72 26.84
C VAL A 175 22.36 -2.16 27.31
N GLN A 176 21.31 -2.83 26.86
CA GLN A 176 21.12 -4.25 27.06
C GLN A 176 22.25 -5.02 26.38
N ARG A 177 22.80 -6.01 27.07
CA ARG A 177 23.91 -6.80 26.56
C ARG A 177 23.53 -7.53 25.27
N ARG A 178 22.34 -8.18 25.24
CA ARG A 178 21.84 -8.91 24.07
C ARG A 178 21.31 -7.94 23.03
N PRO A 179 21.87 -7.91 21.81
CA PRO A 179 21.40 -7.06 20.74
C PRO A 179 19.97 -7.41 20.29
N LEU A 180 19.28 -6.44 19.72
CA LEU A 180 18.00 -6.60 19.05
C LEU A 180 18.18 -6.40 17.55
N LEU A 181 17.86 -7.42 16.77
CA LEU A 181 17.85 -7.39 15.29
C LEU A 181 16.41 -7.23 14.80
N ILE A 182 16.16 -6.27 13.92
CA ILE A 182 14.89 -6.16 13.20
C ILE A 182 15.09 -6.63 11.77
N VAL A 183 14.33 -7.66 11.38
CA VAL A 183 14.24 -8.17 10.01
C VAL A 183 12.99 -7.58 9.36
N THR A 184 13.20 -6.59 8.51
CA THR A 184 12.14 -5.86 7.78
C THR A 184 11.67 -6.63 6.55
N PRO A 185 10.49 -6.32 6.00
CA PRO A 185 10.09 -6.84 4.69
C PRO A 185 10.92 -6.21 3.57
N TRP A 186 11.33 -7.01 2.56
CA TRP A 186 12.04 -6.50 1.37
C TRP A 186 11.15 -5.75 0.38
N ILE A 187 9.83 -5.88 0.50
CA ILE A 187 8.85 -5.12 -0.28
C ILE A 187 8.62 -3.71 0.25
N ASN A 188 9.25 -3.35 1.37
CA ASN A 188 9.11 -2.06 2.04
C ASN A 188 10.48 -1.52 2.43
N LYS A 189 10.53 -0.23 2.80
CA LYS A 189 11.76 0.40 3.26
C LYS A 189 11.95 0.19 4.76
N TYR A 190 13.20 0.00 5.20
CA TYR A 190 13.53 -0.17 6.62
C TYR A 190 12.98 0.99 7.48
N TYR A 191 12.97 2.21 6.92
CA TYR A 191 12.56 3.42 7.62
C TYR A 191 11.04 3.56 7.83
N ILE A 192 10.22 2.59 7.39
CA ILE A 192 8.82 2.54 7.83
C ILE A 192 8.71 2.46 9.36
N LEU A 193 9.76 1.97 10.03
CA LEU A 193 9.89 1.93 11.47
C LEU A 193 10.61 3.16 12.06
N ASP A 194 10.98 4.14 11.21
CA ASP A 194 11.69 5.36 11.60
C ASP A 194 11.23 6.56 10.74
N LEU A 195 9.93 6.85 10.75
CA LEU A 195 9.33 7.86 9.88
C LEU A 195 9.59 9.28 10.36
N SER A 196 9.49 9.54 11.66
CA SER A 196 9.74 10.86 12.24
C SER A 196 10.08 10.72 13.72
N PRO A 197 10.66 11.73 14.38
CA PRO A 197 10.99 11.66 15.81
C PRO A 197 9.81 11.29 16.73
N LYS A 198 8.58 11.65 16.33
CA LYS A 198 7.37 11.31 17.08
C LYS A 198 6.75 9.98 16.68
N ASN A 199 7.18 9.42 15.55
CA ASN A 199 6.67 8.20 14.97
C ASN A 199 7.83 7.32 14.51
N SER A 200 8.64 6.88 15.48
CA SER A 200 9.80 6.01 15.28
C SER A 200 9.81 4.89 16.30
N PHE A 201 9.60 3.66 15.85
CA PHE A 201 9.81 2.46 16.65
C PHE A 201 11.29 2.26 16.96
N VAL A 202 12.16 2.63 16.03
CA VAL A 202 13.62 2.59 16.21
C VAL A 202 14.04 3.47 17.39
N GLN A 203 13.62 4.74 17.39
CA GLN A 203 13.93 5.66 18.49
C GLN A 203 13.39 5.13 19.82
N TRP A 204 12.14 4.64 19.84
CA TRP A 204 11.55 4.07 21.04
C TRP A 204 12.38 2.89 21.60
N ALA A 205 12.82 1.97 20.73
CA ALA A 205 13.61 0.82 21.15
C ALA A 205 14.99 1.24 21.71
N LEU A 206 15.63 2.25 21.13
CA LEU A 206 16.89 2.82 21.64
C LEU A 206 16.69 3.46 23.02
N ASP A 207 15.58 4.17 23.22
CA ASP A 207 15.25 4.80 24.51
C ASP A 207 14.94 3.75 25.61
N GLN A 208 14.57 2.53 25.24
CA GLN A 208 14.49 1.37 26.15
C GLN A 208 15.85 0.70 26.41
N GLY A 209 16.93 1.25 25.86
CA GLY A 209 18.29 0.76 26.07
C GLY A 209 18.69 -0.43 25.21
N HIS A 210 18.02 -0.69 24.09
CA HIS A 210 18.44 -1.77 23.20
C HIS A 210 19.65 -1.36 22.35
N THR A 211 20.60 -2.30 22.17
CA THR A 211 21.58 -2.24 21.08
C THR A 211 20.88 -2.72 19.82
N LEU A 212 20.51 -1.79 18.92
CA LEU A 212 19.57 -2.03 17.83
C LEU A 212 20.26 -2.14 16.49
N PHE A 213 19.91 -3.20 15.76
CA PHE A 213 20.27 -3.42 14.37
C PHE A 213 19.02 -3.58 13.51
N ILE A 214 19.07 -3.10 12.27
CA ILE A 214 17.98 -3.28 11.31
C ILE A 214 18.52 -3.69 9.94
N VAL A 215 17.84 -4.63 9.30
CA VAL A 215 18.11 -5.02 7.93
C VAL A 215 17.48 -4.01 6.97
N SER A 216 18.31 -3.40 6.13
CA SER A 216 17.88 -2.56 5.01
C SER A 216 18.10 -3.31 3.70
N TRP A 217 17.03 -3.82 3.10
CA TRP A 217 17.11 -4.56 1.84
C TRP A 217 17.39 -3.64 0.67
N VAL A 218 18.14 -4.15 -0.30
CA VAL A 218 18.30 -3.50 -1.60
C VAL A 218 16.96 -3.47 -2.34
N ASN A 219 16.74 -2.47 -3.18
CA ASN A 219 15.64 -2.50 -4.13
C ASN A 219 15.95 -3.54 -5.22
N PRO A 220 15.23 -4.66 -5.30
CA PRO A 220 15.54 -5.70 -6.26
C PRO A 220 15.33 -5.18 -7.68
N GLY A 221 16.31 -5.44 -8.53
CA GLY A 221 16.26 -5.17 -9.96
C GLY A 221 16.59 -6.45 -10.72
N GLU A 222 16.61 -6.37 -12.05
CA GLU A 222 16.85 -7.50 -12.94
C GLU A 222 18.12 -8.31 -12.58
N LYS A 223 19.17 -7.62 -12.12
CA LYS A 223 20.42 -8.27 -11.68
C LYS A 223 20.24 -9.25 -10.53
N LEU A 224 19.20 -9.11 -9.73
CA LEU A 224 18.92 -9.94 -8.57
C LEU A 224 17.77 -10.93 -8.81
N SER A 225 17.28 -11.06 -10.05
CA SER A 225 16.18 -11.97 -10.40
C SER A 225 16.52 -13.45 -10.15
N HIS A 226 17.79 -13.80 -10.07
CA HIS A 226 18.28 -15.14 -9.76
C HIS A 226 18.25 -15.48 -8.26
N LYS A 227 18.08 -14.47 -7.38
CA LYS A 227 18.07 -14.68 -5.92
C LYS A 227 16.78 -15.35 -5.49
N SER A 228 16.93 -16.47 -4.79
CA SER A 228 15.86 -17.28 -4.23
C SER A 228 15.49 -16.85 -2.81
N PHE A 229 14.41 -17.40 -2.27
CA PHE A 229 14.05 -17.22 -0.85
C PHE A 229 15.14 -17.75 0.10
N GLU A 230 15.84 -18.81 -0.31
CA GLU A 230 16.98 -19.38 0.43
C GLU A 230 18.14 -18.40 0.49
N ASP A 231 18.44 -17.68 -0.63
CA ASP A 231 19.49 -16.65 -0.64
C ASP A 231 19.13 -15.51 0.34
N TYR A 232 17.86 -15.10 0.38
CA TYR A 232 17.41 -14.10 1.36
C TYR A 232 17.58 -14.58 2.80
N MET A 233 17.42 -15.87 3.08
CA MET A 233 17.67 -16.45 4.41
C MET A 233 19.15 -16.39 4.79
N PHE A 234 20.02 -16.85 3.89
CA PHE A 234 21.47 -16.91 4.16
C PHE A 234 22.12 -15.54 4.14
N GLU A 235 21.84 -14.73 3.13
CA GLU A 235 22.46 -13.42 2.95
C GLU A 235 21.76 -12.31 3.76
N GLY A 236 20.59 -12.58 4.32
CA GLY A 236 19.85 -11.70 5.20
C GLY A 236 20.06 -12.02 6.68
N PRO A 237 19.08 -12.69 7.35
CA PRO A 237 19.12 -12.91 8.80
C PRO A 237 20.38 -13.60 9.28
N LEU A 238 20.84 -14.68 8.62
CA LEU A 238 22.03 -15.41 9.06
C LEU A 238 23.29 -14.58 8.93
N ALA A 239 23.48 -13.88 7.81
CA ALA A 239 24.60 -12.96 7.64
C ALA A 239 24.54 -11.78 8.63
N ALA A 240 23.33 -11.31 8.97
CA ALA A 240 23.16 -10.26 9.97
C ALA A 240 23.58 -10.75 11.37
N LEU A 241 23.25 -11.99 11.76
CA LEU A 241 23.70 -12.58 13.03
C LEU A 241 25.24 -12.65 13.10
N ASP A 242 25.89 -13.08 12.02
CA ASP A 242 27.36 -13.14 11.94
C ASP A 242 27.99 -11.74 12.06
N ALA A 243 27.38 -10.76 11.41
CA ALA A 243 27.86 -9.37 11.45
C ALA A 243 27.65 -8.73 12.85
N ILE A 244 26.54 -9.04 13.54
CA ILE A 244 26.27 -8.57 14.91
C ILE A 244 27.31 -9.15 15.87
N GLU A 245 27.61 -10.45 15.79
CA GLU A 245 28.63 -11.08 16.63
C GLU A 245 29.99 -10.43 16.42
N LYS A 246 30.38 -10.17 15.17
CA LYS A 246 31.64 -9.47 14.86
C LYS A 246 31.67 -8.03 15.39
N ALA A 247 30.55 -7.32 15.33
CA ALA A 247 30.47 -5.91 15.74
C ALA A 247 30.40 -5.72 17.26
N THR A 248 29.80 -6.67 17.99
CA THR A 248 29.50 -6.53 19.44
C THR A 248 30.25 -7.51 20.32
N GLY A 249 30.73 -8.62 19.79
CA GLY A 249 31.24 -9.76 20.56
C GLY A 249 30.14 -10.61 21.20
N GLU A 250 28.85 -10.28 20.99
CA GLU A 250 27.72 -10.99 21.56
C GLU A 250 27.12 -11.95 20.54
N ARG A 251 27.13 -13.24 20.90
CA ARG A 251 26.60 -14.31 20.05
C ARG A 251 25.07 -14.40 20.13
N GLU A 252 24.50 -14.08 21.27
CA GLU A 252 23.06 -14.20 21.53
C GLU A 252 22.31 -12.94 21.09
N VAL A 253 21.25 -13.10 20.29
CA VAL A 253 20.45 -12.02 19.70
C VAL A 253 18.98 -12.25 19.96
N ASN A 254 18.23 -11.17 20.23
CA ASN A 254 16.77 -11.15 20.14
C ASN A 254 16.36 -10.61 18.77
N VAL A 255 15.28 -11.13 18.19
CA VAL A 255 14.87 -10.76 16.84
C VAL A 255 13.43 -10.26 16.81
N ILE A 256 13.17 -9.24 16.01
CA ILE A 256 11.83 -8.85 15.58
C ILE A 256 11.73 -9.14 14.08
N GLY A 257 10.78 -9.99 13.69
CA GLY A 257 10.42 -10.20 12.29
C GLY A 257 9.14 -9.43 11.96
N TYR A 258 9.19 -8.55 10.97
CA TYR A 258 8.04 -7.73 10.59
C TYR A 258 7.50 -8.15 9.22
N CYS A 259 6.21 -8.48 9.16
CA CYS A 259 5.49 -8.88 7.95
C CYS A 259 6.19 -10.05 7.24
N ILE A 260 6.50 -9.97 5.94
CA ILE A 260 7.23 -11.02 5.20
C ILE A 260 8.66 -11.24 5.72
N GLY A 261 9.27 -10.23 6.37
CA GLY A 261 10.52 -10.40 7.11
C GLY A 261 10.36 -11.34 8.30
N GLY A 262 9.18 -11.37 8.92
CA GLY A 262 8.84 -12.34 9.95
C GLY A 262 8.63 -13.74 9.39
N THR A 263 8.03 -13.89 8.22
CA THR A 263 7.92 -15.17 7.49
C THR A 263 9.30 -15.73 7.17
N LEU A 264 10.21 -14.88 6.65
CA LEU A 264 11.60 -15.24 6.42
C LEU A 264 12.28 -15.66 7.71
N MET A 265 12.05 -14.92 8.80
CA MET A 265 12.65 -15.23 10.10
C MET A 265 12.12 -16.57 10.67
N ALA A 266 10.83 -16.88 10.48
CA ALA A 266 10.27 -18.17 10.90
C ALA A 266 10.93 -19.35 10.16
N ALA A 267 11.15 -19.22 8.84
CA ALA A 267 11.88 -20.20 8.05
C ALA A 267 13.34 -20.30 8.50
N THR A 268 13.99 -19.16 8.77
CA THR A 268 15.37 -19.10 9.30
C THR A 268 15.48 -19.83 10.64
N LEU A 269 14.53 -19.62 11.55
CA LEU A 269 14.51 -20.31 12.86
C LEU A 269 14.34 -21.82 12.71
N ALA A 270 13.52 -22.28 11.77
CA ALA A 270 13.38 -23.70 11.48
C ALA A 270 14.68 -24.31 10.96
N TYR A 271 15.38 -23.62 10.06
CA TYR A 271 16.70 -23.99 9.57
C TYR A 271 17.74 -24.02 10.72
N MET A 272 17.79 -22.96 11.53
CA MET A 272 18.70 -22.86 12.70
C MET A 272 18.46 -24.00 13.68
N ALA A 273 17.21 -24.33 13.97
CA ALA A 273 16.87 -25.47 14.84
C ALA A 273 17.36 -26.82 14.27
N ALA A 274 17.20 -27.03 12.96
CA ALA A 274 17.65 -28.22 12.27
C ALA A 274 19.19 -28.36 12.25
N THR A 275 19.90 -27.26 12.25
CA THR A 275 21.39 -27.22 12.21
C THR A 275 22.04 -27.05 13.58
N GLY A 276 21.24 -26.90 14.66
CA GLY A 276 21.72 -26.70 16.01
C GLY A 276 22.25 -25.29 16.29
N ASP A 277 21.88 -24.28 15.47
CA ASP A 277 22.22 -22.88 15.71
C ASP A 277 21.24 -22.26 16.71
N ASP A 278 21.74 -21.92 17.90
CA ASP A 278 20.98 -21.43 19.04
C ASP A 278 21.15 -19.92 19.31
N ARG A 279 21.72 -19.15 18.39
CA ARG A 279 22.03 -17.72 18.57
C ARG A 279 20.81 -16.86 18.83
N VAL A 280 19.65 -17.18 18.27
CA VAL A 280 18.41 -16.44 18.52
C VAL A 280 17.75 -16.95 19.81
N LYS A 281 17.60 -16.06 20.80
CA LYS A 281 17.02 -16.42 22.11
C LYS A 281 15.55 -16.07 22.25
N SER A 282 15.10 -15.05 21.56
CA SER A 282 13.67 -14.72 21.47
C SER A 282 13.34 -14.12 20.12
N THR A 283 12.11 -14.35 19.67
CA THR A 283 11.61 -13.77 18.43
C THR A 283 10.22 -13.22 18.66
N SER A 284 10.03 -11.95 18.27
CA SER A 284 8.72 -11.30 18.21
C SER A 284 8.31 -11.19 16.75
N LEU A 285 7.14 -11.71 16.40
CA LEU A 285 6.62 -11.67 15.04
C LEU A 285 5.47 -10.67 14.96
N LEU A 286 5.66 -9.60 14.18
CA LEU A 286 4.70 -8.51 14.03
C LEU A 286 4.04 -8.61 12.65
N ALA A 287 2.71 -8.69 12.61
CA ALA A 287 1.91 -8.77 11.37
C ALA A 287 2.46 -9.84 10.39
N THR A 288 2.81 -11.01 10.91
CA THR A 288 3.52 -12.08 10.20
C THR A 288 2.60 -13.24 9.89
N MET A 289 2.61 -13.72 8.65
CA MET A 289 1.98 -14.98 8.26
C MET A 289 3.01 -16.11 8.27
N ILE A 290 2.73 -17.17 9.04
CA ILE A 290 3.56 -18.36 9.13
C ILE A 290 2.87 -19.54 8.45
N ASP A 291 1.56 -19.65 8.60
CA ASP A 291 0.74 -20.66 7.95
C ASP A 291 0.02 -20.04 6.75
N LEU A 292 0.36 -20.51 5.55
CA LEU A 292 -0.17 -20.01 4.28
C LEU A 292 -1.25 -20.94 3.69
N ARG A 293 -1.76 -21.91 4.46
CA ARG A 293 -2.82 -22.83 4.00
C ARG A 293 -4.16 -22.11 3.82
N ASP A 294 -4.43 -21.14 4.67
CA ASP A 294 -5.58 -20.25 4.55
C ASP A 294 -5.08 -18.79 4.56
N VAL A 295 -5.07 -18.17 3.40
CA VAL A 295 -4.65 -16.78 3.20
C VAL A 295 -5.85 -15.82 3.09
N GLY A 296 -7.04 -16.29 3.43
CA GLY A 296 -8.26 -15.50 3.37
C GLY A 296 -8.61 -15.08 1.94
N GLU A 297 -9.11 -13.86 1.78
CA GLU A 297 -9.57 -13.33 0.48
C GLU A 297 -8.48 -13.25 -0.60
N VAL A 298 -7.20 -13.19 -0.21
CA VAL A 298 -6.07 -13.20 -1.16
C VAL A 298 -6.03 -14.49 -1.98
N SER A 299 -6.60 -15.60 -1.47
CA SER A 299 -6.74 -16.88 -2.19
C SER A 299 -7.45 -16.75 -3.54
N VAL A 300 -8.31 -15.75 -3.70
CA VAL A 300 -9.02 -15.43 -4.97
C VAL A 300 -8.04 -15.16 -6.11
N PHE A 301 -6.87 -14.59 -5.80
CA PHE A 301 -5.82 -14.28 -6.76
C PHE A 301 -4.80 -15.41 -6.95
N VAL A 302 -4.87 -16.49 -6.16
CA VAL A 302 -3.95 -17.61 -6.26
C VAL A 302 -4.55 -18.73 -7.13
N ASN A 303 -4.27 -18.68 -8.44
CA ASN A 303 -4.64 -19.71 -9.40
C ASN A 303 -3.62 -19.79 -10.55
N GLU A 304 -3.63 -20.92 -11.27
CA GLU A 304 -2.65 -21.21 -12.33
C GLU A 304 -2.64 -20.14 -13.44
N ASP A 305 -3.82 -19.66 -13.86
CA ASP A 305 -3.91 -18.64 -14.91
C ASP A 305 -3.26 -17.31 -14.47
N GLN A 306 -3.44 -16.92 -13.23
CA GLN A 306 -2.82 -15.71 -12.70
C GLN A 306 -1.33 -15.88 -12.45
N LEU A 307 -0.90 -17.04 -11.96
CA LEU A 307 0.51 -17.36 -11.82
C LEU A 307 1.19 -17.35 -13.19
N GLN A 308 0.54 -17.91 -14.23
CA GLN A 308 1.06 -17.86 -15.58
C GLN A 308 1.15 -16.43 -16.10
N ARG A 309 0.11 -15.61 -15.92
CA ARG A 309 0.15 -14.18 -16.31
C ARG A 309 1.27 -13.41 -15.62
N ILE A 310 1.53 -13.66 -14.35
CA ILE A 310 2.67 -13.04 -13.64
C ILE A 310 3.98 -13.48 -14.30
N LYS A 311 4.17 -14.78 -14.57
CA LYS A 311 5.36 -15.29 -15.27
C LYS A 311 5.56 -14.69 -16.65
N ASP A 312 4.46 -14.43 -17.39
CA ASP A 312 4.52 -13.87 -18.74
C ASP A 312 4.83 -12.35 -18.76
N HIS A 313 4.73 -11.67 -17.61
CA HIS A 313 4.92 -10.21 -17.48
C HIS A 313 6.14 -9.82 -16.64
N VAL A 314 6.85 -10.79 -16.06
CA VAL A 314 8.11 -10.63 -15.36
C VAL A 314 9.26 -11.13 -16.20
#